data_17d9e02468bfc65101ccae475db9a796
#
_entry.id   17d9e02468bfc65101ccae475db9a796
#
_cell.length_a   1.000
_cell.length_b   1.000
_cell.length_c   1.000
_cell.angle_alpha   90.00
_cell.angle_beta   90.00
_cell.angle_gamma   90.00
#
_symmetry.space_group_name_H-M   'P 1'
#
loop_
_entity.id
_entity.type
_entity.pdbx_description
1 polymer ?
#
loop_
_entity_poly.entity_id
_entity_poly.type
_entity_poly.pdbx_seq_one_letter_code
_entity_poly.pdbx_strand_id
1 'polypeptide(L)'
;LKELAEILGYVDESHISKVFAARLGTRIGQYRATYQKVQNICQLEESRLGCSLVNHIYRHYREDLSAAGVARSFGISVQQLNRTLLCQVEQNFEDFLAMVRVNRACQLLTTTRMTVLDIALEVGYHNAKTLNRSFLKYRLMTPSAYRAAAQPGA
;
A
#
# COMPACT_ATOMS: atom_id res chain seq x y z
N LEU A 1 -2.23 27.29 23.23
CA LEU A 1 -1.63 27.16 24.57
C LEU A 1 -2.64 27.49 25.69
N LYS A 2 -3.49 28.50 25.47
CA LYS A 2 -4.51 28.92 26.43
C LYS A 2 -5.46 27.78 26.80
N GLU A 3 -6.07 27.13 25.80
CA GLU A 3 -6.94 25.96 26.00
C GLU A 3 -6.23 24.79 26.70
N LEU A 4 -4.94 24.58 26.38
CA LEU A 4 -4.16 23.54 27.02
C LEU A 4 -3.90 23.82 28.50
N ALA A 5 -3.67 25.08 28.86
CA ALA A 5 -3.50 25.51 30.23
C ALA A 5 -4.80 25.31 31.04
N GLU A 6 -5.95 25.64 30.46
CA GLU A 6 -7.27 25.43 31.05
C GLU A 6 -7.58 23.94 31.26
N ILE A 7 -7.37 23.10 30.27
CA ILE A 7 -7.62 21.64 30.33
C ILE A 7 -6.75 20.96 31.40
N LEU A 8 -5.48 21.40 31.53
CA LEU A 8 -4.53 20.81 32.46
C LEU A 8 -4.52 21.49 33.84
N GLY A 9 -5.42 22.44 34.09
CA GLY A 9 -5.59 23.12 35.40
C GLY A 9 -4.46 24.09 35.77
N TYR A 10 -3.74 24.64 34.77
CA TYR A 10 -2.74 25.69 34.99
C TYR A 10 -3.38 27.07 35.00
N VAL A 11 -2.81 27.97 35.79
CA VAL A 11 -3.35 29.33 35.98
C VAL A 11 -3.34 30.14 34.69
N ASP A 12 -2.29 30.01 33.91
CA ASP A 12 -2.12 30.72 32.63
C ASP A 12 -1.06 30.04 31.71
N GLU A 13 -0.92 30.58 30.51
CA GLU A 13 0.06 30.08 29.50
C GLU A 13 1.51 30.24 29.98
N SER A 14 1.81 31.29 30.75
CA SER A 14 3.14 31.54 31.30
C SER A 14 3.53 30.45 32.29
N HIS A 15 2.59 30.04 33.12
CA HIS A 15 2.82 29.01 34.12
C HIS A 15 3.09 27.66 33.49
N ILE A 16 2.26 27.22 32.53
CA ILE A 16 2.50 25.96 31.80
C ILE A 16 3.83 26.00 31.04
N SER A 17 4.19 27.14 30.43
CA SER A 17 5.43 27.29 29.70
C SER A 17 6.68 27.19 30.60
N LYS A 18 6.62 27.72 31.79
CA LYS A 18 7.71 27.62 32.80
C LYS A 18 7.86 26.17 33.30
N VAL A 19 6.76 25.54 33.66
CA VAL A 19 6.78 24.15 34.12
C VAL A 19 7.29 23.20 33.03
N PHE A 20 6.86 23.41 31.80
CA PHE A 20 7.31 22.63 30.66
C PHE A 20 8.82 22.79 30.43
N ALA A 21 9.32 24.03 30.42
CA ALA A 21 10.74 24.31 30.23
C ALA A 21 11.59 23.74 31.37
N ALA A 22 11.10 23.82 32.62
CA ALA A 22 11.80 23.29 33.78
C ALA A 22 11.90 21.75 33.76
N ARG A 23 10.88 21.05 33.23
CA ARG A 23 10.85 19.59 33.20
C ARG A 23 11.55 18.97 31.97
N LEU A 24 11.44 19.60 30.82
CA LEU A 24 11.93 19.05 29.54
C LEU A 24 13.15 19.80 28.97
N GLY A 25 13.62 20.85 29.64
CA GLY A 25 14.80 21.60 29.22
C GLY A 25 14.65 22.39 27.90
N THR A 26 13.40 22.46 27.37
CA THR A 26 13.13 23.15 26.10
C THR A 26 11.79 23.88 26.15
N ARG A 27 11.66 24.94 25.34
CA ARG A 27 10.42 25.73 25.25
C ARG A 27 9.35 24.95 24.47
N ILE A 28 8.07 25.09 24.85
CA ILE A 28 6.94 24.42 24.18
C ILE A 28 6.93 24.63 22.65
N GLY A 29 7.22 25.86 22.18
CA GLY A 29 7.28 26.19 20.76
C GLY A 29 8.36 25.42 20.02
N GLN A 30 9.55 25.30 20.60
CA GLN A 30 10.67 24.53 20.04
C GLN A 30 10.36 23.03 20.03
N TYR A 31 9.80 22.51 21.11
CA TYR A 31 9.38 21.11 21.19
C TYR A 31 8.34 20.77 20.11
N ARG A 32 7.33 21.63 19.95
CA ARG A 32 6.29 21.45 18.91
C ARG A 32 6.89 21.48 17.50
N ALA A 33 7.77 22.43 17.20
CA ALA A 33 8.43 22.52 15.89
C ALA A 33 9.31 21.29 15.59
N THR A 34 10.06 20.80 16.59
CA THR A 34 10.87 19.60 16.46
C THR A 34 10.01 18.36 16.23
N TYR A 35 8.94 18.20 17.01
CA TYR A 35 8.01 17.07 16.87
C TYR A 35 7.33 17.06 15.51
N GLN A 36 6.87 18.21 15.02
CA GLN A 36 6.28 18.36 13.69
C GLN A 36 7.28 17.98 12.58
N LYS A 37 8.54 18.39 12.74
CA LYS A 37 9.62 18.07 11.79
C LYS A 37 9.91 16.56 11.75
N VAL A 38 9.95 15.90 12.91
CA VAL A 38 10.12 14.44 13.01
C VAL A 38 8.95 13.70 12.39
N GLN A 39 7.71 14.12 12.66
CA GLN A 39 6.52 13.53 12.02
C GLN A 39 6.56 13.64 10.50
N ASN A 40 6.93 14.82 9.96
CA ASN A 40 7.02 15.02 8.52
C ASN A 40 8.09 14.13 7.88
N ILE A 41 9.23 13.93 8.54
CA ILE A 41 10.29 13.03 8.09
C ILE A 41 9.79 11.58 8.07
N CYS A 42 9.13 11.11 9.15
CA CYS A 42 8.58 9.76 9.22
C CYS A 42 7.54 9.51 8.13
N GLN A 43 6.65 10.47 7.87
CA GLN A 43 5.66 10.36 6.77
C GLN A 43 6.32 10.29 5.39
N LEU A 44 7.40 11.03 5.16
CA LEU A 44 8.15 10.97 3.90
C LEU A 44 8.84 9.61 3.71
N GLU A 45 9.41 9.04 4.75
CA GLU A 45 10.03 7.71 4.70
C GLU A 45 9.00 6.60 4.47
N GLU A 46 7.86 6.65 5.15
CA GLU A 46 6.75 5.71 4.93
C GLU A 46 6.20 5.81 3.50
N SER A 47 6.06 7.00 2.94
CA SER A 47 5.64 7.22 1.56
C SER A 47 6.66 6.68 0.56
N ARG A 48 7.96 6.86 0.80
CA ARG A 48 9.04 6.30 -0.04
C ARG A 48 9.03 4.78 -0.03
N LEU A 49 8.89 4.17 1.14
CA LEU A 49 8.78 2.72 1.28
C LEU A 49 7.55 2.21 0.53
N GLY A 50 6.40 2.86 0.68
CA GLY A 50 5.16 2.51 -0.02
C GLY A 50 5.32 2.53 -1.53
N CYS A 51 5.89 3.60 -2.09
CA CYS A 51 6.17 3.70 -3.52
C CYS A 51 7.15 2.61 -4.00
N SER A 52 8.18 2.31 -3.20
CA SER A 52 9.17 1.28 -3.54
C SER A 52 8.55 -0.12 -3.56
N LEU A 53 7.69 -0.44 -2.60
CA LEU A 53 6.95 -1.70 -2.54
C LEU A 53 5.98 -1.85 -3.72
N VAL A 54 5.20 -0.82 -4.02
CA VAL A 54 4.29 -0.80 -5.16
C VAL A 54 5.06 -1.03 -6.47
N ASN A 55 6.15 -0.30 -6.70
CA ASN A 55 7.00 -0.46 -7.89
C ASN A 55 7.63 -1.85 -7.98
N HIS A 56 8.08 -2.41 -6.86
CA HIS A 56 8.63 -3.77 -6.82
C HIS A 56 7.59 -4.80 -7.27
N ILE A 57 6.37 -4.74 -6.72
CA ILE A 57 5.29 -5.66 -7.09
C ILE A 57 4.92 -5.50 -8.57
N TYR A 58 4.81 -4.27 -9.08
CA TYR A 58 4.53 -4.01 -10.51
C TYR A 58 5.61 -4.53 -11.46
N ARG A 59 6.86 -4.55 -11.05
CA ARG A 59 7.97 -5.06 -11.88
C ARG A 59 8.08 -6.58 -11.87
N HIS A 60 7.74 -7.20 -10.72
CA HIS A 60 8.00 -8.62 -10.47
C HIS A 60 6.72 -9.46 -10.35
N TYR A 61 5.53 -8.93 -10.71
CA TYR A 61 4.24 -9.62 -10.54
C TYR A 61 4.17 -10.98 -11.23
N ARG A 62 4.98 -11.23 -12.25
CA ARG A 62 5.06 -12.52 -12.98
C ARG A 62 5.76 -13.61 -12.17
N GLU A 63 6.62 -13.21 -11.25
CA GLU A 63 7.41 -14.12 -10.42
C GLU A 63 6.56 -14.72 -9.30
N ASP A 64 7.06 -15.78 -8.67
CA ASP A 64 6.42 -16.37 -7.51
C ASP A 64 6.67 -15.50 -6.26
N LEU A 65 5.99 -14.36 -6.21
CA LEU A 65 6.09 -13.43 -5.10
C LEU A 65 5.28 -13.90 -3.89
N SER A 66 5.90 -13.88 -2.73
CA SER A 66 5.23 -14.07 -1.43
C SER A 66 5.43 -12.85 -0.53
N ALA A 67 4.45 -12.57 0.33
CA ALA A 67 4.55 -11.49 1.32
C ALA A 67 5.82 -11.61 2.18
N ALA A 68 6.17 -12.82 2.60
CA ALA A 68 7.36 -13.09 3.39
C ALA A 68 8.66 -12.82 2.59
N GLY A 69 8.70 -13.20 1.31
CA GLY A 69 9.85 -12.96 0.44
C GLY A 69 10.09 -11.48 0.20
N VAL A 70 9.03 -10.74 -0.16
CA VAL A 70 9.10 -9.30 -0.38
C VAL A 70 9.46 -8.56 0.91
N ALA A 71 8.81 -8.87 2.03
CA ALA A 71 9.14 -8.24 3.31
C ALA A 71 10.62 -8.44 3.68
N ARG A 72 11.16 -9.64 3.48
CA ARG A 72 12.57 -9.95 3.72
C ARG A 72 13.50 -9.12 2.83
N SER A 73 13.19 -8.98 1.55
CA SER A 73 14.03 -8.20 0.61
C SER A 73 14.08 -6.71 0.95
N PHE A 74 13.06 -6.19 1.61
CA PHE A 74 12.99 -4.81 2.10
C PHE A 74 13.44 -4.63 3.57
N GLY A 75 13.81 -5.72 4.25
CA GLY A 75 14.23 -5.66 5.66
C GLY A 75 13.11 -5.28 6.63
N ILE A 76 11.85 -5.59 6.31
CA ILE A 76 10.66 -5.27 7.09
C ILE A 76 9.88 -6.54 7.47
N SER A 77 8.96 -6.43 8.42
CA SER A 77 8.02 -7.51 8.74
C SER A 77 6.87 -7.57 7.73
N VAL A 78 6.22 -8.75 7.59
CA VAL A 78 5.01 -8.91 6.78
C VAL A 78 3.87 -8.00 7.27
N GLN A 79 3.79 -7.78 8.58
CA GLN A 79 2.80 -6.86 9.15
C GLN A 79 3.06 -5.42 8.70
N GLN A 80 4.31 -4.96 8.71
CA GLN A 80 4.70 -3.64 8.22
C GLN A 80 4.46 -3.50 6.71
N LEU A 81 4.79 -4.53 5.91
CA LEU A 81 4.49 -4.60 4.48
C LEU A 81 3.00 -4.33 4.21
N ASN A 82 2.11 -5.11 4.84
CA ASN A 82 0.68 -4.98 4.65
C ASN A 82 0.14 -3.63 5.13
N ARG A 83 0.62 -3.13 6.27
CA ARG A 83 0.23 -1.81 6.79
C ARG A 83 0.64 -0.69 5.82
N THR A 84 1.86 -0.75 5.28
CA THR A 84 2.36 0.23 4.32
C THR A 84 1.56 0.20 3.01
N LEU A 85 1.25 -0.99 2.49
CA LEU A 85 0.42 -1.13 1.29
C LEU A 85 -1.03 -0.67 1.52
N LEU A 86 -1.63 -0.96 2.69
CA LEU A 86 -2.96 -0.45 3.05
C LEU A 86 -3.00 1.08 3.06
N CYS A 87 -1.96 1.73 3.60
CA CYS A 87 -1.85 3.19 3.58
C CYS A 87 -1.63 3.77 2.17
N GLN A 88 -0.92 3.05 1.29
CA GLN A 88 -0.53 3.54 -0.03
C GLN A 88 -1.55 3.27 -1.13
N VAL A 89 -2.16 2.08 -1.12
CA VAL A 89 -3.04 1.56 -2.19
C VAL A 89 -4.35 0.95 -1.66
N GLU A 90 -4.62 1.08 -0.36
CA GLU A 90 -5.82 0.58 0.32
C GLU A 90 -6.04 -0.96 0.19
N GLN A 91 -4.97 -1.70 -0.04
CA GLN A 91 -5.00 -3.15 -0.22
C GLN A 91 -3.83 -3.82 0.52
N ASN A 92 -4.03 -5.07 0.98
CA ASN A 92 -2.93 -5.90 1.45
C ASN A 92 -2.11 -6.45 0.28
N PHE A 93 -1.00 -7.12 0.56
CA PHE A 93 -0.08 -7.64 -0.44
C PHE A 93 -0.76 -8.61 -1.43
N GLU A 94 -1.53 -9.58 -0.92
CA GLU A 94 -2.17 -10.61 -1.74
C GLU A 94 -3.22 -10.02 -2.69
N ASP A 95 -4.04 -9.12 -2.17
CA ASP A 95 -5.08 -8.44 -2.96
C ASP A 95 -4.47 -7.52 -4.01
N PHE A 96 -3.43 -6.77 -3.64
CA PHE A 96 -2.75 -5.87 -4.57
C PHE A 96 -2.05 -6.65 -5.69
N LEU A 97 -1.31 -7.71 -5.37
CA LEU A 97 -0.67 -8.58 -6.37
C LEU A 97 -1.71 -9.20 -7.31
N ALA A 98 -2.82 -9.72 -6.77
CA ALA A 98 -3.89 -10.31 -7.57
C ALA A 98 -4.53 -9.27 -8.51
N MET A 99 -4.77 -8.05 -8.03
CA MET A 99 -5.30 -6.94 -8.85
C MET A 99 -4.34 -6.58 -9.99
N VAL A 100 -3.04 -6.46 -9.72
CA VAL A 100 -2.01 -6.18 -10.77
C VAL A 100 -2.04 -7.27 -11.84
N ARG A 101 -2.06 -8.54 -11.45
CA ARG A 101 -2.11 -9.69 -12.36
C ARG A 101 -3.40 -9.71 -13.19
N VAL A 102 -4.55 -9.45 -12.59
CA VAL A 102 -5.84 -9.38 -13.29
C VAL A 102 -5.86 -8.22 -14.28
N ASN A 103 -5.37 -7.05 -13.91
CA ASN A 103 -5.28 -5.92 -14.83
C ASN A 103 -4.42 -6.25 -16.06
N ARG A 104 -3.30 -6.94 -15.86
CA ARG A 104 -2.45 -7.38 -16.96
C ARG A 104 -3.14 -8.45 -17.82
N ALA A 105 -3.86 -9.39 -17.19
CA ALA A 105 -4.65 -10.40 -17.91
C ALA A 105 -5.73 -9.72 -18.78
N CYS A 106 -6.41 -8.68 -18.32
CA CYS A 106 -7.37 -7.91 -19.12
C CYS A 106 -6.72 -7.36 -20.39
N GLN A 107 -5.52 -6.79 -20.30
CA GLN A 107 -4.80 -6.28 -21.47
C GLN A 107 -4.49 -7.40 -22.46
N LEU A 108 -3.96 -8.54 -21.98
CA LEU A 108 -3.63 -9.67 -22.84
C LEU A 108 -4.87 -10.30 -23.48
N LEU A 109 -5.99 -10.36 -22.78
CA LEU A 109 -7.26 -10.87 -23.31
C LEU A 109 -7.79 -10.03 -24.48
N THR A 110 -7.55 -8.72 -24.46
CA THR A 110 -8.03 -7.79 -25.51
C THR A 110 -7.06 -7.61 -26.65
N THR A 111 -5.75 -7.78 -26.41
CA THR A 111 -4.70 -7.49 -27.40
C THR A 111 -4.10 -8.73 -28.03
N THR A 112 -4.37 -9.93 -27.50
CA THR A 112 -3.78 -11.19 -27.99
C THR A 112 -4.81 -12.29 -28.20
N ARG A 113 -4.42 -13.34 -28.91
CA ARG A 113 -5.19 -14.57 -29.07
C ARG A 113 -4.74 -15.70 -28.13
N MET A 114 -3.92 -15.40 -27.13
CA MET A 114 -3.44 -16.38 -26.14
C MET A 114 -4.61 -17.09 -25.46
N THR A 115 -4.43 -18.37 -25.11
CA THR A 115 -5.42 -19.08 -24.31
C THR A 115 -5.51 -18.53 -22.89
N VAL A 116 -6.61 -18.78 -22.19
CA VAL A 116 -6.76 -18.35 -20.78
C VAL A 116 -5.68 -18.99 -19.91
N LEU A 117 -5.26 -20.22 -20.23
CA LEU A 117 -4.17 -20.90 -19.53
C LEU A 117 -2.82 -20.19 -19.75
N ASP A 118 -2.50 -19.87 -21.00
CA ASP A 118 -1.24 -19.16 -21.33
C ASP A 118 -1.19 -17.79 -20.67
N ILE A 119 -2.32 -17.07 -20.68
CA ILE A 119 -2.43 -15.79 -19.96
C ILE A 119 -2.23 -15.97 -18.46
N ALA A 120 -2.81 -17.02 -17.86
CA ALA A 120 -2.62 -17.29 -16.44
C ALA A 120 -1.14 -17.48 -16.10
N LEU A 121 -0.43 -18.27 -16.89
CA LEU A 121 1.02 -18.50 -16.71
C LEU A 121 1.82 -17.22 -16.95
N GLU A 122 1.50 -16.47 -17.99
CA GLU A 122 2.18 -15.20 -18.33
C GLU A 122 2.05 -14.12 -17.23
N VAL A 123 0.92 -14.08 -16.53
CA VAL A 123 0.72 -13.11 -15.44
C VAL A 123 1.12 -13.63 -14.06
N GLY A 124 1.72 -14.82 -13.97
CA GLY A 124 2.28 -15.39 -12.75
C GLY A 124 1.35 -16.28 -11.92
N TYR A 125 0.26 -16.80 -12.52
CA TYR A 125 -0.53 -17.87 -11.90
C TYR A 125 -0.07 -19.24 -12.40
N HIS A 126 -0.14 -20.26 -11.55
CA HIS A 126 0.24 -21.63 -11.91
C HIS A 126 -0.83 -22.37 -12.71
N ASN A 127 -2.06 -21.86 -12.79
CA ASN A 127 -3.16 -22.47 -13.51
C ASN A 127 -4.30 -21.49 -13.81
N ALA A 128 -5.13 -21.84 -14.81
CA ALA A 128 -6.28 -21.05 -15.22
C ALA A 128 -7.37 -20.92 -14.12
N LYS A 129 -7.52 -21.91 -13.23
CA LYS A 129 -8.53 -21.91 -12.17
C LYS A 129 -8.28 -20.76 -11.18
N THR A 130 -7.02 -20.52 -10.81
CA THR A 130 -6.67 -19.44 -9.90
C THR A 130 -6.87 -18.07 -10.56
N LEU A 131 -6.51 -17.93 -11.84
CA LEU A 131 -6.82 -16.70 -12.59
C LEU A 131 -8.34 -16.48 -12.65
N ASN A 132 -9.13 -17.49 -12.99
CA ASN A 132 -10.60 -17.38 -13.08
C ASN A 132 -11.20 -16.88 -11.77
N ARG A 133 -10.77 -17.43 -10.62
CA ARG A 133 -11.25 -16.99 -9.30
C ARG A 133 -10.89 -15.53 -9.00
N SER A 134 -9.65 -15.13 -9.26
CA SER A 134 -9.22 -13.73 -9.08
C SER A 134 -9.94 -12.79 -10.05
N PHE A 135 -10.12 -13.22 -11.29
CA PHE A 135 -10.80 -12.43 -12.32
C PHE A 135 -12.29 -12.20 -11.96
N LEU A 136 -12.99 -13.23 -11.48
CA LEU A 136 -14.36 -13.11 -10.95
C LEU A 136 -14.43 -12.12 -9.78
N LYS A 137 -13.47 -12.17 -8.85
CA LYS A 137 -13.41 -11.26 -7.71
C LYS A 137 -13.32 -9.79 -8.14
N TYR A 138 -12.50 -9.48 -9.15
CA TYR A 138 -12.20 -8.08 -9.53
C TYR A 138 -13.00 -7.57 -10.74
N ARG A 139 -13.52 -8.45 -11.59
CA ARG A 139 -14.23 -8.09 -12.84
C ARG A 139 -15.67 -8.59 -12.91
N LEU A 140 -16.11 -9.38 -11.93
CA LEU A 140 -17.47 -9.95 -11.85
C LEU A 140 -17.87 -10.80 -13.06
N MET A 141 -16.89 -11.26 -13.84
CA MET A 141 -17.08 -12.14 -15.01
C MET A 141 -15.85 -13.02 -15.23
N THR A 142 -15.98 -14.02 -16.09
CA THR A 142 -14.84 -14.89 -16.45
C THR A 142 -13.92 -14.21 -17.49
N PRO A 143 -12.64 -14.62 -17.58
CA PRO A 143 -11.74 -14.13 -18.62
C PRO A 143 -12.27 -14.31 -20.03
N SER A 144 -12.91 -15.46 -20.31
CA SER A 144 -13.49 -15.74 -21.62
C SER A 144 -14.67 -14.82 -21.95
N ALA A 145 -15.55 -14.56 -20.99
CA ALA A 145 -16.65 -13.60 -21.13
C ALA A 145 -16.12 -12.17 -21.35
N TYR A 146 -15.08 -11.80 -20.62
CA TYR A 146 -14.42 -10.48 -20.79
C TYR A 146 -13.85 -10.31 -22.20
N ARG A 147 -13.17 -11.32 -22.74
CA ARG A 147 -12.67 -11.33 -24.13
C ARG A 147 -13.80 -11.16 -25.13
N ALA A 148 -14.87 -11.94 -24.98
CA ALA A 148 -16.03 -11.88 -25.89
C ALA A 148 -16.70 -10.50 -25.88
N ALA A 149 -16.81 -9.88 -24.70
CA ALA A 149 -17.39 -8.54 -24.57
C ALA A 149 -16.50 -7.43 -25.16
N ALA A 150 -15.18 -7.61 -25.11
CA ALA A 150 -14.20 -6.63 -25.60
C ALA A 150 -13.96 -6.74 -27.13
N GLN A 151 -14.29 -7.89 -27.75
CA GLN A 151 -14.16 -8.16 -29.18
C GLN A 151 -15.52 -8.58 -29.78
N PRO A 152 -16.54 -7.70 -29.81
CA PRO A 152 -17.82 -8.02 -30.44
C PRO A 152 -17.61 -8.12 -31.96
N GLY A 153 -17.47 -9.34 -32.46
CA GLY A 153 -17.42 -9.60 -33.91
C GLY A 153 -16.13 -10.24 -34.44
N ALA A 154 -15.39 -11.00 -33.63
CA ALA A 154 -14.33 -11.89 -34.10
C ALA A 154 -14.82 -13.32 -34.24
#